data_3852ab54b4e5fb7c9b21c566a52bfde5
#
_entry.id   3852ab54b4e5fb7c9b21c566a52bfde5
#
_cell.length_a   1.000
_cell.length_b   1.000
_cell.length_c   1.000
_cell.angle_alpha   90.00
_cell.angle_beta   90.00
_cell.angle_gamma   90.00
#
_symmetry.space_group_name_H-M   'P 1'
#
loop_
_entity.id
_entity.type
_entity.pdbx_description
1 polymer ?
#
loop_
_entity_poly.entity_id
_entity_poly.type
_entity_poly.pdbx_seq_one_letter_code
_entity_poly.pdbx_strand_id
1 'polypeptide(L)'
;MLASAQPYVAWKCTAVAALEEGVRVVDASVAGLGGCPYAKGASGNVATEDVLYLAQGLGVEVEGAPRLAELVATGAWACEQLGRANKSAVAVARLAHAAAAAAGDRDSCAVGLSWPERPGAA
;
A
#
# COMPACT_ATOMS: atom_id res chain seq x y z
N MET A 1 -21.10 13.22 -2.95
CA MET A 1 -19.73 13.68 -2.78
C MET A 1 -18.80 12.47 -2.57
N LEU A 2 -18.71 11.56 -3.56
CA LEU A 2 -17.99 10.26 -3.49
C LEU A 2 -16.95 10.11 -4.60
N ALA A 3 -16.57 11.20 -5.28
CA ALA A 3 -15.74 11.13 -6.49
C ALA A 3 -14.22 11.06 -6.24
N SER A 4 -13.73 11.28 -5.02
CA SER A 4 -12.28 11.37 -4.77
C SER A 4 -11.62 10.09 -4.25
N ALA A 5 -12.42 9.12 -3.79
CA ALA A 5 -11.89 7.85 -3.27
C ALA A 5 -11.84 6.71 -4.32
N GLN A 6 -12.47 6.91 -5.48
CA GLN A 6 -12.66 5.85 -6.48
C GLN A 6 -11.38 5.30 -7.13
N PRO A 7 -10.37 6.11 -7.50
CA PRO A 7 -9.17 5.53 -8.11
C PRO A 7 -8.37 4.67 -7.14
N TYR A 8 -8.40 4.97 -5.84
CA TYR A 8 -7.65 4.25 -4.82
C TYR A 8 -8.27 2.87 -4.49
N VAL A 9 -9.59 2.74 -4.54
CA VAL A 9 -10.28 1.46 -4.32
C VAL A 9 -10.26 0.60 -5.58
N ALA A 10 -10.43 1.22 -6.74
CA ALA A 10 -10.54 0.51 -8.02
C ALA A 10 -9.33 -0.39 -8.33
N TRP A 11 -8.09 0.09 -8.13
CA TRP A 11 -6.91 -0.73 -8.44
C TRP A 11 -6.81 -1.97 -7.54
N LYS A 12 -7.24 -1.89 -6.27
CA LYS A 12 -7.21 -3.04 -5.35
C LYS A 12 -8.15 -4.14 -5.81
N CYS A 13 -9.38 -3.78 -6.17
CA CYS A 13 -10.34 -4.74 -6.71
C CYS A 13 -9.83 -5.35 -8.02
N THR A 14 -9.26 -4.54 -8.91
CA THR A 14 -8.67 -5.01 -10.17
C THR A 14 -7.49 -5.95 -9.92
N ALA A 15 -6.62 -5.64 -8.96
CA ALA A 15 -5.47 -6.47 -8.61
C ALA A 15 -5.92 -7.84 -8.04
N VAL A 16 -6.93 -7.85 -7.17
CA VAL A 16 -7.49 -9.10 -6.63
C VAL A 16 -8.08 -9.95 -7.74
N ALA A 17 -8.95 -9.37 -8.58
CA ALA A 17 -9.56 -10.09 -9.71
C ALA A 17 -8.50 -10.62 -10.68
N ALA A 18 -7.47 -9.83 -10.98
CA ALA A 18 -6.38 -10.27 -11.85
C ALA A 18 -5.59 -11.45 -11.26
N LEU A 19 -5.33 -11.43 -9.94
CA LEU A 19 -4.68 -12.55 -9.24
C LEU A 19 -5.55 -13.83 -9.28
N GLU A 20 -6.88 -13.69 -9.11
CA GLU A 20 -7.83 -14.81 -9.23
C GLU A 20 -7.86 -15.40 -10.63
N GLU A 21 -7.76 -14.55 -11.67
CA GLU A 21 -7.65 -14.96 -13.08
C GLU A 21 -6.27 -15.50 -13.48
N GLY A 22 -5.33 -15.56 -12.54
CA GLY A 22 -4.03 -16.18 -12.76
C GLY A 22 -2.91 -15.24 -13.20
N VAL A 23 -3.10 -13.93 -13.15
CA VAL A 23 -2.00 -12.96 -13.32
C VAL A 23 -0.98 -13.15 -12.21
N ARG A 24 0.31 -13.22 -12.57
CA ARG A 24 1.41 -13.49 -11.62
C ARG A 24 2.45 -12.37 -11.55
N VAL A 25 2.33 -11.36 -12.40
CA VAL A 25 3.26 -10.22 -12.43
C VAL A 25 2.47 -8.93 -12.33
N VAL A 26 2.86 -8.08 -11.41
CA VAL A 26 2.25 -6.76 -11.19
C VAL A 26 3.35 -5.71 -11.15
N ASP A 27 3.28 -4.75 -12.06
CA ASP A 27 4.18 -3.60 -12.05
C ASP A 27 3.71 -2.56 -11.05
N ALA A 28 4.63 -2.09 -10.22
CA ALA A 28 4.37 -1.09 -9.20
C ALA A 28 5.59 -0.19 -9.01
N SER A 29 5.43 0.92 -8.32
CA SER A 29 6.52 1.85 -8.06
C SER A 29 6.59 2.20 -6.57
N VAL A 30 7.80 2.31 -6.02
CA VAL A 30 8.02 2.71 -4.63
C VAL A 30 7.33 4.06 -4.38
N ALA A 31 6.59 4.15 -3.27
CA ALA A 31 5.83 5.34 -2.89
C ALA A 31 4.82 5.85 -3.96
N GLY A 32 4.49 5.03 -4.96
CA GLY A 32 3.66 5.43 -6.09
C GLY A 32 4.33 6.49 -6.99
N LEU A 33 5.66 6.50 -7.03
CA LEU A 33 6.42 7.46 -7.84
C LEU A 33 6.21 7.24 -9.34
N GLY A 34 6.37 8.31 -10.10
CA GLY A 34 6.16 8.32 -11.55
C GLY A 34 4.73 8.70 -11.94
N GLY A 35 4.44 8.53 -13.21
CA GLY A 35 3.17 8.88 -13.84
C GLY A 35 3.34 9.12 -15.32
N CYS A 36 2.23 9.18 -16.06
CA CYS A 36 2.23 9.50 -17.49
C CYS A 36 2.14 11.01 -17.68
N PRO A 37 3.13 11.67 -18.32
CA PRO A 37 3.08 13.13 -18.53
C PRO A 37 1.97 13.54 -19.51
N TYR A 38 1.48 12.61 -20.32
CA TYR A 38 0.44 12.85 -21.32
C TYR A 38 -0.99 12.65 -20.80
N ALA A 39 -1.15 12.01 -19.63
CA ALA A 39 -2.46 11.77 -19.04
C ALA A 39 -2.75 12.83 -17.98
N LYS A 40 -3.46 13.89 -18.36
CA LYS A 40 -3.92 14.91 -17.40
C LYS A 40 -4.82 14.27 -16.34
N GLY A 41 -4.45 14.40 -15.06
CA GLY A 41 -5.19 13.82 -13.94
C GLY A 41 -4.81 12.37 -13.59
N ALA A 42 -3.78 11.79 -14.22
CA ALA A 42 -3.25 10.50 -13.80
C ALA A 42 -2.72 10.59 -12.35
N SER A 43 -3.23 9.70 -11.49
CA SER A 43 -2.90 9.68 -10.05
C SER A 43 -1.47 9.22 -9.75
N GLY A 44 -0.71 8.80 -10.74
CA GLY A 44 0.59 8.16 -10.62
C GLY A 44 0.47 6.62 -10.66
N ASN A 45 1.59 5.95 -10.42
CA ASN A 45 1.63 4.49 -10.35
C ASN A 45 1.05 3.98 -9.03
N VAL A 46 0.65 2.71 -9.02
CA VAL A 46 0.33 2.03 -7.77
C VAL A 46 1.60 1.89 -6.92
N ALA A 47 1.47 2.08 -5.62
CA ALA A 47 2.62 1.98 -4.72
C ALA A 47 2.95 0.51 -4.46
N THR A 48 4.24 0.15 -4.56
CA THR A 48 4.74 -1.21 -4.30
C THR A 48 4.41 -1.64 -2.87
N GLU A 49 4.49 -0.72 -1.90
CA GLU A 49 4.15 -0.97 -0.50
C GLU A 49 2.69 -1.43 -0.34
N ASP A 50 1.78 -0.79 -1.10
CA ASP A 50 0.35 -1.10 -1.04
C ASP A 50 0.06 -2.45 -1.70
N VAL A 51 0.74 -2.77 -2.81
CA VAL A 51 0.62 -4.08 -3.49
C VAL A 51 1.15 -5.19 -2.60
N LEU A 52 2.33 -5.01 -2.00
CA LEU A 52 2.94 -6.00 -1.12
C LEU A 52 2.08 -6.24 0.13
N TYR A 53 1.53 -5.17 0.72
CA TYR A 53 0.62 -5.29 1.87
C TYR A 53 -0.67 -6.04 1.51
N LEU A 54 -1.24 -5.76 0.32
CA LEU A 54 -2.41 -6.48 -0.18
C LEU A 54 -2.11 -7.97 -0.38
N ALA A 55 -0.98 -8.30 -1.05
CA ALA A 55 -0.56 -9.68 -1.27
C ALA A 55 -0.38 -10.45 0.05
N GLN A 56 0.29 -9.85 1.03
CA GLN A 56 0.46 -10.43 2.36
C GLN A 56 -0.88 -10.67 3.06
N GLY A 57 -1.82 -9.71 2.96
CA GLY A 57 -3.17 -9.85 3.52
C GLY A 57 -3.99 -10.97 2.87
N LEU A 58 -3.74 -11.26 1.61
CA LEU A 58 -4.37 -12.35 0.86
C LEU A 58 -3.65 -13.71 1.05
N GLY A 59 -2.51 -13.74 1.73
CA GLY A 59 -1.68 -14.94 1.86
C GLY A 59 -0.96 -15.31 0.57
N VAL A 60 -0.78 -14.37 -0.34
CA VAL A 60 -0.03 -14.55 -1.59
C VAL A 60 1.45 -14.29 -1.33
N GLU A 61 2.30 -15.27 -1.63
CA GLU A 61 3.75 -15.10 -1.58
C GLU A 61 4.24 -14.30 -2.77
N VAL A 62 5.11 -13.33 -2.52
CA VAL A 62 5.75 -12.51 -3.54
C VAL A 62 7.24 -12.84 -3.57
N GLU A 63 7.68 -13.42 -4.68
CA GLU A 63 9.08 -13.82 -4.87
C GLU A 63 10.03 -12.62 -4.82
N GLY A 64 11.12 -12.74 -4.06
CA GLY A 64 12.11 -11.67 -3.93
C GLY A 64 11.60 -10.39 -3.24
N ALA A 65 10.44 -10.43 -2.61
CA ALA A 65 9.87 -9.25 -1.96
C ALA A 65 10.78 -8.74 -0.83
N PRO A 66 11.08 -7.43 -0.81
CA PRO A 66 11.76 -6.82 0.32
C PRO A 66 10.86 -6.83 1.56
N ARG A 67 11.45 -6.64 2.73
CA ARG A 67 10.67 -6.44 3.96
C ARG A 67 9.86 -5.13 3.84
N LEU A 68 8.58 -5.20 4.14
CA LEU A 68 7.67 -4.04 4.00
C LEU A 68 8.18 -2.80 4.76
N ALA A 69 8.81 -2.99 5.93
CA ALA A 69 9.36 -1.88 6.70
C ALA A 69 10.53 -1.19 5.98
N GLU A 70 11.39 -1.96 5.31
CA GLU A 70 12.53 -1.44 4.53
C GLU A 70 12.04 -0.69 3.30
N LEU A 71 11.00 -1.23 2.64
CA LEU A 71 10.38 -0.59 1.49
C LEU A 71 9.74 0.76 1.86
N VAL A 72 9.01 0.81 2.98
CA VAL A 72 8.41 2.04 3.52
C VAL A 72 9.48 3.09 3.82
N ALA A 73 10.58 2.68 4.46
CA ALA A 73 11.70 3.59 4.76
C ALA A 73 12.36 4.13 3.47
N THR A 74 12.57 3.26 2.49
CA THR A 74 13.12 3.65 1.17
C THR A 74 12.19 4.62 0.45
N GLY A 75 10.88 4.36 0.45
CA GLY A 75 9.88 5.24 -0.16
C GLY A 75 9.81 6.61 0.53
N ALA A 76 9.90 6.66 1.85
CA ALA A 76 9.95 7.90 2.62
C ALA A 76 11.19 8.73 2.26
N TRP A 77 12.37 8.10 2.27
CA TRP A 77 13.62 8.75 1.87
C TRP A 77 13.57 9.29 0.44
N ALA A 78 13.09 8.48 -0.52
CA ALA A 78 12.98 8.91 -1.92
C ALA A 78 12.04 10.12 -2.09
N CYS A 79 10.90 10.12 -1.40
CA CYS A 79 9.96 11.23 -1.42
C CYS A 79 10.56 12.52 -0.82
N GLU A 80 11.33 12.40 0.25
CA GLU A 80 12.05 13.51 0.86
C GLU A 80 13.07 14.13 -0.10
N GLN A 81 13.90 13.30 -0.75
CA GLN A 81 14.89 13.76 -1.74
C GLN A 81 14.24 14.47 -2.93
N LEU A 82 13.06 14.03 -3.32
CA LEU A 82 12.32 14.57 -4.47
C LEU A 82 11.39 15.75 -4.09
N GLY A 83 11.26 16.09 -2.81
CA GLY A 83 10.33 17.09 -2.33
C GLY A 83 8.87 16.77 -2.65
N ARG A 84 8.49 15.46 -2.64
CA ARG A 84 7.14 14.99 -3.01
C ARG A 84 6.48 14.25 -1.85
N ALA A 85 5.14 14.33 -1.79
CA ALA A 85 4.38 13.52 -0.84
C ALA A 85 4.42 12.04 -1.23
N ASN A 86 4.52 11.16 -0.23
CA ASN A 86 4.38 9.70 -0.40
C ASN A 86 2.91 9.38 -0.70
N LYS A 87 2.66 8.64 -1.77
CA LYS A 87 1.31 8.26 -2.22
C LYS A 87 0.87 6.88 -1.73
N SER A 88 1.78 6.11 -1.11
CA SER A 88 1.41 4.85 -0.48
C SER A 88 0.60 5.10 0.78
N ALA A 89 -0.62 4.57 0.84
CA ALA A 89 -1.42 4.65 2.05
C ALA A 89 -0.83 3.82 3.18
N VAL A 90 -0.23 2.68 2.87
CA VAL A 90 0.44 1.82 3.84
C VAL A 90 1.64 2.53 4.45
N ALA A 91 2.46 3.19 3.61
CA ALA A 91 3.62 3.95 4.09
C ALA A 91 3.18 5.11 4.99
N VAL A 92 2.21 5.91 4.54
CA VAL A 92 1.68 7.05 5.31
C VAL A 92 1.14 6.59 6.67
N ALA A 93 0.32 5.53 6.70
CA ALA A 93 -0.24 5.00 7.94
C ALA A 93 0.86 4.47 8.88
N ARG A 94 1.84 3.72 8.37
CA ARG A 94 2.94 3.18 9.19
C ARG A 94 3.86 4.26 9.75
N LEU A 95 4.18 5.26 8.96
CA LEU A 95 5.00 6.40 9.40
C LEU A 95 4.27 7.23 10.46
N ALA A 96 2.98 7.50 10.27
CA ALA A 96 2.16 8.18 11.25
C ALA A 96 2.09 7.40 12.58
N HIS A 97 1.87 6.09 12.52
CA HIS A 97 1.86 5.22 13.70
C HIS A 97 3.21 5.19 14.41
N ALA A 98 4.32 5.12 13.67
CA ALA A 98 5.66 5.16 14.25
C ALA A 98 5.94 6.51 14.94
N ALA A 99 5.50 7.62 14.35
CA ALA A 99 5.64 8.95 14.93
C ALA A 99 4.80 9.09 16.23
N ALA A 100 3.56 8.60 16.24
CA ALA A 100 2.70 8.59 17.41
C ALA A 100 3.29 7.74 18.56
N ALA A 101 3.81 6.55 18.23
CA ALA A 101 4.47 5.68 19.18
C ALA A 101 5.73 6.33 19.81
N ALA A 102 6.51 7.06 19.00
CA ALA A 102 7.67 7.81 19.47
C ALA A 102 7.27 9.01 20.36
N ALA A 103 6.09 9.59 20.13
CA ALA A 103 5.53 10.68 20.95
C ALA A 103 4.86 10.18 22.25
N GLY A 104 4.79 8.86 22.49
CA GLY A 104 4.17 8.29 23.69
C GLY A 104 2.64 8.18 23.64
N ASP A 105 2.03 8.51 22.52
CA ASP A 105 0.57 8.38 22.31
C ASP A 105 0.22 6.94 21.90
N ARG A 106 -0.12 6.11 22.89
CA ARG A 106 -0.46 4.69 22.70
C ARG A 106 -1.93 4.45 22.36
N ASP A 107 -2.77 5.46 22.44
CA ASP A 107 -4.23 5.30 22.38
C ASP A 107 -4.84 5.66 20.99
N SER A 108 -4.07 6.09 20.02
CA SER A 108 -4.63 6.67 18.79
C SER A 108 -5.12 5.65 17.75
N CYS A 109 -5.02 4.33 17.94
CA CYS A 109 -5.42 3.36 16.92
C CYS A 109 -5.80 1.96 17.41
N ALA A 110 -6.53 1.85 18.51
CA ALA A 110 -7.16 0.58 18.89
C ALA A 110 -8.55 0.44 18.29
N VAL A 111 -8.65 0.27 16.97
CA VAL A 111 -9.83 -0.34 16.37
C VAL A 111 -9.64 -1.85 16.45
N GLY A 112 -10.21 -2.47 17.47
CA GLY A 112 -10.23 -3.92 17.62
C GLY A 112 -11.10 -4.55 16.54
N LEU A 113 -10.50 -4.83 15.39
CA LEU A 113 -11.10 -5.67 14.36
C LEU A 113 -10.67 -7.12 14.64
N SER A 114 -11.55 -7.90 15.25
CA SER A 114 -11.42 -9.35 15.27
C SER A 114 -11.89 -9.89 13.91
N TRP A 115 -10.95 -10.43 13.12
CA TRP A 115 -11.28 -11.10 11.87
C TRP A 115 -11.76 -12.53 12.19
N PRO A 116 -12.87 -12.99 11.62
CA PRO A 116 -13.28 -14.39 11.78
C PRO A 116 -12.23 -15.33 11.20
N GLU A 117 -11.87 -16.37 11.94
CA GLU A 117 -10.95 -17.41 11.45
C GLU A 117 -11.49 -17.99 10.14
N ARG A 118 -10.61 -18.16 9.15
CA ARG A 118 -11.00 -18.79 7.88
C ARG A 118 -11.40 -20.22 8.16
N PRO A 119 -12.60 -20.68 7.75
CA PRO A 119 -12.92 -22.09 7.80
C PRO A 119 -12.00 -22.84 6.82
N GLY A 120 -11.15 -23.74 7.32
CA GLY A 120 -10.38 -24.65 6.49
C GLY A 120 -8.85 -24.53 6.51
N ALA A 121 -8.24 -23.87 7.49
CA ALA A 121 -6.81 -23.99 7.77
C ALA A 121 -6.59 -25.17 8.73
N ALA A 122 -6.59 -26.37 8.19
CA ALA A 122 -6.09 -27.58 8.82
C ALA A 122 -5.09 -28.23 7.88
#